data_2d56f45df615542bd059b5c9df23a632
#
_entry.id   2d56f45df615542bd059b5c9df23a632
#
_cell.length_a   1.000
_cell.length_b   1.000
_cell.length_c   1.000
_cell.angle_alpha   90.00
_cell.angle_beta   90.00
_cell.angle_gamma   90.00
#
_symmetry.space_group_name_H-M   'P 1'
#
loop_
_entity.id
_entity.type
_entity.pdbx_description
1 polymer ?
#
loop_
_entity_poly.entity_id
_entity_poly.type
_entity_poly.pdbx_seq_one_letter_code
_entity_poly.pdbx_strand_id
1 'polypeptide(L)'
;MSTILVVSGTGTEIGKTVVTAAVAAAARDCRVAVLKPAQTGLAPGEPGDAAEVARLAGSHVTAVELARFPEPLAPATAARRAGLAPVRPFEVAEAAQKLATEHDLVLVEGAGGLLVRFDDEGSTLADAARLLSAPVLVVAPAGLGTLNATALTAEALRSRGLDCRGVVIGSMPAEPDLASRCNIEDLPVAAGAPLLGAVPAGAGALPGADFAAGAARWLAPELGGSWAPGRR
;
A
#
# COMPACT_ATOMS: atom_id res chain seq x y z
N MET A 1 -6.64 -17.50 -11.69
CA MET A 1 -7.44 -16.89 -10.60
C MET A 1 -6.82 -15.53 -10.33
N SER A 2 -7.63 -14.49 -10.26
CA SER A 2 -7.16 -13.15 -9.94
C SER A 2 -6.66 -13.10 -8.47
N THR A 3 -5.61 -12.32 -8.21
CA THR A 3 -5.07 -12.09 -6.87
C THR A 3 -5.50 -10.71 -6.37
N ILE A 4 -6.04 -10.63 -5.17
CA ILE A 4 -6.30 -9.36 -4.49
C ILE A 4 -5.28 -9.21 -3.36
N LEU A 5 -4.58 -8.08 -3.32
CA LEU A 5 -3.59 -7.73 -2.29
C LEU A 5 -3.95 -6.38 -1.70
N VAL A 6 -4.11 -6.33 -0.38
CA VAL A 6 -4.32 -5.06 0.33
C VAL A 6 -2.97 -4.46 0.71
N VAL A 7 -2.75 -3.19 0.36
CA VAL A 7 -1.55 -2.44 0.72
C VAL A 7 -1.89 -1.46 1.84
N SER A 8 -1.38 -1.73 3.02
CA SER A 8 -1.51 -0.88 4.20
C SER A 8 -0.16 -0.31 4.59
N GLY A 9 -0.15 0.54 5.60
CA GLY A 9 1.09 1.06 6.15
C GLY A 9 1.03 1.21 7.66
N THR A 10 2.19 1.43 8.27
CA THR A 10 2.30 1.76 9.68
C THR A 10 1.98 3.23 9.97
N GLY A 11 1.75 4.05 8.92
CA GLY A 11 1.46 5.48 9.04
C GLY A 11 1.14 6.15 7.69
N THR A 12 1.21 7.48 7.69
CA THR A 12 1.03 8.33 6.51
C THR A 12 2.39 8.76 5.97
N GLU A 13 2.48 9.07 4.65
CA GLU A 13 3.71 9.55 3.97
C GLU A 13 4.92 8.61 4.06
N ILE A 14 4.68 7.32 4.22
CA ILE A 14 5.72 6.29 4.35
C ILE A 14 6.00 5.54 3.03
N GLY A 15 5.45 6.01 1.90
CA GLY A 15 5.72 5.45 0.58
C GLY A 15 4.74 4.37 0.10
N LYS A 16 3.51 4.28 0.66
CA LYS A 16 2.50 3.29 0.20
C LYS A 16 2.28 3.33 -1.30
N THR A 17 1.98 4.50 -1.84
CA THR A 17 1.68 4.71 -3.26
C THR A 17 2.85 4.31 -4.16
N VAL A 18 4.08 4.58 -3.72
CA VAL A 18 5.29 4.20 -4.46
C VAL A 18 5.52 2.68 -4.39
N VAL A 19 5.25 2.04 -3.25
CA VAL A 19 5.30 0.56 -3.12
C VAL A 19 4.21 -0.09 -3.95
N THR A 20 2.97 0.43 -3.92
CA THR A 20 1.86 -0.04 -4.76
C THR A 20 2.24 0.04 -6.24
N ALA A 21 2.85 1.16 -6.67
CA ALA A 21 3.36 1.33 -8.03
C ALA A 21 4.48 0.34 -8.36
N ALA A 22 5.40 0.08 -7.43
CA ALA A 22 6.47 -0.89 -7.66
C ALA A 22 5.93 -2.32 -7.85
N VAL A 23 4.94 -2.74 -7.04
CA VAL A 23 4.27 -4.03 -7.20
C VAL A 23 3.54 -4.10 -8.54
N ALA A 24 2.81 -3.05 -8.92
CA ALA A 24 2.13 -2.97 -10.21
C ALA A 24 3.12 -3.04 -11.39
N ALA A 25 4.24 -2.31 -11.32
CA ALA A 25 5.28 -2.30 -12.35
C ALA A 25 6.03 -3.64 -12.46
N ALA A 26 6.22 -4.36 -11.35
CA ALA A 26 6.80 -5.70 -11.37
C ALA A 26 5.85 -6.74 -12.03
N ALA A 27 4.54 -6.48 -11.99
CA ALA A 27 3.50 -7.31 -12.62
C ALA A 27 3.14 -6.85 -14.05
N ARG A 28 4.08 -6.30 -14.81
CA ARG A 28 3.87 -5.68 -16.13
C ARG A 28 3.21 -6.58 -17.18
N ASP A 29 3.33 -7.89 -17.04
CA ASP A 29 2.73 -8.88 -17.96
C ASP A 29 1.29 -9.27 -17.53
N CYS A 30 0.77 -8.64 -16.48
CA CYS A 30 -0.57 -8.82 -15.95
C CYS A 30 -1.44 -7.58 -16.22
N ARG A 31 -2.75 -7.78 -16.25
CA ARG A 31 -3.72 -6.68 -16.16
C ARG A 31 -3.85 -6.32 -14.70
N VAL A 32 -3.45 -5.12 -14.33
CA VAL A 32 -3.42 -4.66 -12.92
C VAL A 32 -4.48 -3.60 -12.71
N ALA A 33 -5.26 -3.72 -11.63
CA ALA A 33 -6.09 -2.63 -11.12
C ALA A 33 -5.56 -2.14 -9.77
N VAL A 34 -5.61 -0.83 -9.57
CA VAL A 34 -5.36 -0.19 -8.26
C VAL A 34 -6.64 0.49 -7.80
N LEU A 35 -7.12 0.08 -6.64
CA LEU A 35 -8.29 0.63 -5.99
C LEU A 35 -7.86 1.44 -4.78
N LYS A 36 -8.16 2.74 -4.79
CA LYS A 36 -8.04 3.66 -3.65
C LYS A 36 -9.43 3.86 -3.04
N PRO A 37 -9.75 3.24 -1.89
CA PRO A 37 -11.05 3.39 -1.26
C PRO A 37 -11.41 4.84 -0.91
N ALA A 38 -10.46 5.57 -0.35
CA ALA A 38 -10.64 6.98 0.00
C ALA A 38 -9.40 7.78 -0.36
N GLN A 39 -9.53 8.73 -1.26
CA GLN A 39 -8.54 9.77 -1.52
C GLN A 39 -8.85 10.98 -0.67
N THR A 40 -7.89 11.47 0.10
CA THR A 40 -8.04 12.65 0.96
C THR A 40 -6.99 13.70 0.64
N GLY A 41 -7.29 14.99 0.90
CA GLY A 41 -6.34 16.08 0.80
C GLY A 41 -6.08 16.60 -0.61
N LEU A 42 -6.94 16.27 -1.57
CA LEU A 42 -6.80 16.73 -2.96
C LEU A 42 -8.09 17.34 -3.47
N ALA A 43 -7.96 18.42 -4.23
CA ALA A 43 -9.08 19.07 -4.89
C ALA A 43 -9.64 18.21 -6.04
N PRO A 44 -10.88 18.47 -6.50
CA PRO A 44 -11.42 17.83 -7.69
C PRO A 44 -10.50 18.08 -8.92
N GLY A 45 -10.16 17.00 -9.63
CA GLY A 45 -9.31 17.06 -10.83
C GLY A 45 -7.80 16.96 -10.58
N GLU A 46 -7.32 17.07 -9.34
CA GLU A 46 -5.93 16.77 -9.03
C GLU A 46 -5.66 15.26 -9.09
N PRO A 47 -4.49 14.82 -9.59
CA PRO A 47 -4.16 13.40 -9.62
C PRO A 47 -4.03 12.85 -8.20
N GLY A 48 -4.77 11.77 -7.90
CA GLY A 48 -4.69 11.06 -6.64
C GLY A 48 -3.69 9.90 -6.66
N ASP A 49 -3.61 9.18 -5.53
CA ASP A 49 -2.67 8.08 -5.35
C ASP A 49 -2.81 6.98 -6.42
N ALA A 50 -4.04 6.61 -6.79
CA ALA A 50 -4.27 5.61 -7.83
C ALA A 50 -3.77 6.08 -9.23
N ALA A 51 -3.96 7.36 -9.55
CA ALA A 51 -3.43 7.96 -10.78
C ALA A 51 -1.90 8.02 -10.76
N GLU A 52 -1.31 8.31 -9.60
CA GLU A 52 0.15 8.32 -9.44
C GLU A 52 0.74 6.91 -9.61
N VAL A 53 0.06 5.87 -9.11
CA VAL A 53 0.46 4.47 -9.38
C VAL A 53 0.46 4.20 -10.88
N ALA A 54 -0.58 4.59 -11.61
CA ALA A 54 -0.64 4.39 -13.06
C ALA A 54 0.43 5.19 -13.80
N ARG A 55 0.75 6.41 -13.35
CA ARG A 55 1.84 7.23 -13.91
C ARG A 55 3.20 6.53 -13.78
N LEU A 56 3.47 5.93 -12.62
CA LEU A 56 4.75 5.29 -12.32
C LEU A 56 4.88 3.90 -12.94
N ALA A 57 3.83 3.09 -12.85
CA ALA A 57 3.86 1.69 -13.28
C ALA A 57 3.59 1.50 -14.78
N GLY A 58 2.82 2.40 -15.40
CA GLY A 58 2.52 2.37 -16.83
C GLY A 58 1.06 2.10 -17.18
N SER A 59 0.77 2.09 -18.48
CA SER A 59 -0.59 2.06 -19.04
C SER A 59 -1.36 0.74 -18.85
N HIS A 60 -0.72 -0.32 -18.35
CA HIS A 60 -1.37 -1.59 -18.02
C HIS A 60 -2.13 -1.54 -16.68
N VAL A 61 -2.05 -0.41 -15.96
CA VAL A 61 -2.70 -0.20 -14.67
C VAL A 61 -4.00 0.56 -14.84
N THR A 62 -5.10 -0.03 -14.37
CA THR A 62 -6.40 0.63 -14.23
C THR A 62 -6.49 1.28 -12.85
N ALA A 63 -6.61 2.61 -12.82
CA ALA A 63 -6.71 3.40 -11.58
C ALA A 63 -8.18 3.67 -11.21
N VAL A 64 -8.58 3.35 -9.99
CA VAL A 64 -9.94 3.52 -9.49
C VAL A 64 -9.92 4.16 -8.10
N GLU A 65 -10.76 5.17 -7.89
CA GLU A 65 -11.05 5.76 -6.57
C GLU A 65 -12.55 5.57 -6.28
N LEU A 66 -12.91 5.19 -5.04
CA LEU A 66 -14.33 5.10 -4.67
C LEU A 66 -14.86 6.42 -4.14
N ALA A 67 -14.07 7.10 -3.30
CA ALA A 67 -14.45 8.40 -2.77
C ALA A 67 -13.26 9.36 -2.71
N ARG A 68 -13.56 10.65 -2.84
CA ARG A 68 -12.58 11.73 -2.76
C ARG A 68 -13.06 12.80 -1.81
N PHE A 69 -12.20 13.18 -0.86
CA PHE A 69 -12.46 14.19 0.14
C PHE A 69 -11.41 15.30 0.06
N PRO A 70 -11.82 16.58 0.08
CA PRO A 70 -10.88 17.69 -0.17
C PRO A 70 -9.88 17.94 0.97
N GLU A 71 -10.25 17.63 2.22
CA GLU A 71 -9.38 17.91 3.36
C GLU A 71 -8.38 16.79 3.62
N PRO A 72 -7.10 17.11 4.01
CA PRO A 72 -6.05 16.11 4.28
C PRO A 72 -6.20 15.53 5.70
N LEU A 73 -7.27 14.76 5.89
CA LEU A 73 -7.66 14.16 7.16
C LEU A 73 -7.90 12.66 6.99
N ALA A 74 -8.07 11.96 8.13
CA ALA A 74 -8.55 10.58 8.10
C ALA A 74 -9.90 10.49 7.37
N PRO A 75 -10.17 9.45 6.55
CA PRO A 75 -11.36 9.34 5.71
C PRO A 75 -12.67 9.63 6.42
N ALA A 76 -12.92 9.04 7.60
CA ALA A 76 -14.13 9.30 8.38
C ALA A 76 -14.30 10.79 8.73
N THR A 77 -13.22 11.44 9.16
CA THR A 77 -13.24 12.86 9.52
C THR A 77 -13.41 13.73 8.29
N ALA A 78 -12.73 13.40 7.19
CA ALA A 78 -12.83 14.15 5.93
C ALA A 78 -14.25 14.06 5.34
N ALA A 79 -14.84 12.86 5.32
CA ALA A 79 -16.22 12.64 4.85
C ALA A 79 -17.23 13.45 5.66
N ARG A 80 -17.17 13.35 7.00
CA ARG A 80 -18.07 14.08 7.91
C ARG A 80 -17.96 15.59 7.73
N ARG A 81 -16.76 16.14 7.64
CA ARG A 81 -16.53 17.58 7.46
C ARG A 81 -16.97 18.07 6.08
N ALA A 82 -16.81 17.24 5.06
CA ALA A 82 -17.27 17.57 3.72
C ALA A 82 -18.80 17.38 3.52
N GLY A 83 -19.51 16.78 4.48
CA GLY A 83 -20.92 16.41 4.34
C GLY A 83 -21.14 15.33 3.27
N LEU A 84 -20.14 14.49 3.01
CA LEU A 84 -20.19 13.42 2.02
C LEU A 84 -20.37 12.07 2.69
N ALA A 85 -20.89 11.10 1.92
CA ALA A 85 -21.01 9.72 2.39
C ALA A 85 -19.62 9.14 2.69
N PRO A 86 -19.42 8.46 3.84
CA PRO A 86 -18.19 7.75 4.13
C PRO A 86 -18.07 6.48 3.28
N VAL A 87 -16.84 6.00 3.11
CA VAL A 87 -16.57 4.71 2.47
C VAL A 87 -16.93 3.56 3.41
N ARG A 88 -17.56 2.52 2.91
CA ARG A 88 -17.89 1.33 3.67
C ARG A 88 -17.03 0.13 3.24
N PRO A 89 -16.60 -0.76 4.17
CA PRO A 89 -15.77 -1.92 3.81
C PRO A 89 -16.39 -2.84 2.77
N PHE A 90 -17.72 -3.00 2.76
CA PHE A 90 -18.40 -3.85 1.79
C PHE A 90 -18.35 -3.24 0.37
N GLU A 91 -18.40 -1.91 0.23
CA GLU A 91 -18.25 -1.21 -1.06
C GLU A 91 -16.84 -1.41 -1.62
N VAL A 92 -15.83 -1.38 -0.74
CA VAL A 92 -14.44 -1.67 -1.11
C VAL A 92 -14.32 -3.12 -1.58
N ALA A 93 -14.93 -4.07 -0.86
CA ALA A 93 -14.90 -5.47 -1.21
C ALA A 93 -15.61 -5.75 -2.53
N GLU A 94 -16.79 -5.19 -2.75
CA GLU A 94 -17.56 -5.32 -3.99
C GLU A 94 -16.78 -4.75 -5.19
N ALA A 95 -16.22 -3.55 -5.05
CA ALA A 95 -15.42 -2.93 -6.11
C ALA A 95 -14.17 -3.74 -6.44
N ALA A 96 -13.44 -4.22 -5.43
CA ALA A 96 -12.25 -5.05 -5.63
C ALA A 96 -12.60 -6.39 -6.30
N GLN A 97 -13.68 -7.05 -5.89
CA GLN A 97 -14.16 -8.29 -6.52
C GLN A 97 -14.60 -8.07 -7.98
N LYS A 98 -15.28 -6.96 -8.26
CA LYS A 98 -15.64 -6.59 -9.62
C LYS A 98 -14.40 -6.39 -10.50
N LEU A 99 -13.41 -5.64 -10.00
CA LEU A 99 -12.13 -5.46 -10.72
C LEU A 99 -11.41 -6.79 -10.96
N ALA A 100 -11.49 -7.72 -10.02
CA ALA A 100 -10.88 -9.05 -10.14
C ALA A 100 -11.50 -9.93 -11.23
N THR A 101 -12.67 -9.58 -11.78
CA THR A 101 -13.25 -10.28 -12.93
C THR A 101 -12.53 -9.93 -14.24
N GLU A 102 -11.89 -8.77 -14.30
CA GLU A 102 -11.26 -8.25 -15.53
C GLU A 102 -9.74 -8.09 -15.43
N HIS A 103 -9.18 -8.21 -14.20
CA HIS A 103 -7.77 -8.02 -13.94
C HIS A 103 -7.16 -9.24 -13.24
N ASP A 104 -5.87 -9.46 -13.48
CA ASP A 104 -5.12 -10.58 -12.93
C ASP A 104 -4.61 -10.29 -11.52
N LEU A 105 -4.37 -8.98 -11.22
CA LEU A 105 -3.96 -8.46 -9.92
C LEU A 105 -4.78 -7.22 -9.58
N VAL A 106 -5.35 -7.19 -8.36
CA VAL A 106 -6.02 -6.02 -7.79
C VAL A 106 -5.29 -5.60 -6.52
N LEU A 107 -4.78 -4.37 -6.51
CA LEU A 107 -4.13 -3.75 -5.37
C LEU A 107 -5.09 -2.78 -4.69
N VAL A 108 -5.43 -3.02 -3.43
CA VAL A 108 -6.31 -2.13 -2.65
C VAL A 108 -5.45 -1.31 -1.70
N GLU A 109 -5.24 -0.02 -2.02
CA GLU A 109 -4.37 0.86 -1.24
C GLU A 109 -5.14 1.66 -0.19
N GLY A 110 -4.79 1.48 1.09
CA GLY A 110 -5.36 2.22 2.21
C GLY A 110 -4.91 3.69 2.30
N ALA A 111 -5.62 4.47 3.09
CA ALA A 111 -5.28 5.83 3.49
C ALA A 111 -4.74 5.83 4.94
N GLY A 112 -3.47 6.18 5.13
CA GLY A 112 -2.81 6.11 6.45
C GLY A 112 -2.48 4.68 6.89
N GLY A 113 -2.69 4.38 8.16
CA GLY A 113 -2.43 3.07 8.75
C GLY A 113 -3.63 2.11 8.66
N LEU A 114 -3.40 0.85 9.04
CA LEU A 114 -4.36 -0.26 8.93
C LEU A 114 -5.72 0.03 9.60
N LEU A 115 -5.72 0.69 10.75
CA LEU A 115 -6.91 0.93 11.59
C LEU A 115 -7.42 2.36 11.49
N VAL A 116 -7.01 3.12 10.47
CA VAL A 116 -7.61 4.42 10.18
C VAL A 116 -9.07 4.22 9.78
N ARG A 117 -9.96 4.98 10.43
CA ARG A 117 -11.40 4.81 10.28
C ARG A 117 -11.88 5.32 8.92
N PHE A 118 -12.73 4.53 8.29
CA PHE A 118 -13.47 4.90 7.08
C PHE A 118 -14.76 5.67 7.40
N ASP A 119 -15.39 5.35 8.53
CA ASP A 119 -16.69 5.86 8.96
C ASP A 119 -16.75 6.09 10.48
N ASP A 120 -17.88 6.62 10.96
CA ASP A 120 -18.13 6.86 12.39
C ASP A 120 -18.45 5.58 13.18
N GLU A 121 -18.76 4.47 12.49
CA GLU A 121 -18.98 3.15 13.10
C GLU A 121 -17.65 2.46 13.45
N GLY A 122 -16.53 3.02 13.01
CA GLY A 122 -15.20 2.53 13.31
C GLY A 122 -14.67 1.50 12.32
N SER A 123 -15.31 1.34 11.18
CA SER A 123 -14.85 0.47 10.10
C SER A 123 -13.50 0.93 9.53
N THR A 124 -12.69 -0.02 9.10
CA THR A 124 -11.30 0.21 8.69
C THR A 124 -10.93 -0.58 7.43
N LEU A 125 -9.71 -0.36 6.93
CA LEU A 125 -9.15 -1.19 5.85
C LEU A 125 -9.04 -2.67 6.24
N ALA A 126 -8.80 -2.96 7.53
CA ALA A 126 -8.75 -4.36 8.01
C ALA A 126 -10.08 -5.09 7.82
N ASP A 127 -11.22 -4.39 7.94
CA ASP A 127 -12.53 -4.98 7.73
C ASP A 127 -12.75 -5.30 6.24
N ALA A 128 -12.32 -4.43 5.34
CA ALA A 128 -12.34 -4.69 3.90
C ALA A 128 -11.44 -5.89 3.53
N ALA A 129 -10.22 -5.95 4.07
CA ALA A 129 -9.30 -7.08 3.88
C ALA A 129 -9.92 -8.41 4.34
N ARG A 130 -10.63 -8.40 5.48
CA ARG A 130 -11.33 -9.58 6.01
C ARG A 130 -12.47 -10.03 5.10
N LEU A 131 -13.30 -9.10 4.60
CA LEU A 131 -14.37 -9.42 3.64
C LEU A 131 -13.83 -10.02 2.35
N LEU A 132 -12.67 -9.56 1.91
CA LEU A 132 -11.98 -10.05 0.72
C LEU A 132 -11.21 -11.36 0.96
N SER A 133 -10.99 -11.75 2.22
CA SER A 133 -10.03 -12.80 2.60
C SER A 133 -8.66 -12.57 1.95
N ALA A 134 -8.27 -11.30 1.79
CA ALA A 134 -7.07 -10.89 1.10
C ALA A 134 -5.88 -10.69 2.06
N PRO A 135 -4.67 -11.13 1.70
CA PRO A 135 -3.47 -10.85 2.48
C PRO A 135 -3.17 -9.34 2.45
N VAL A 136 -2.45 -8.89 3.48
CA VAL A 136 -2.06 -7.49 3.65
C VAL A 136 -0.55 -7.34 3.54
N LEU A 137 -0.10 -6.51 2.60
CA LEU A 137 1.28 -6.02 2.52
C LEU A 137 1.41 -4.77 3.39
N VAL A 138 2.37 -4.79 4.30
CA VAL A 138 2.60 -3.67 5.22
C VAL A 138 3.78 -2.82 4.72
N VAL A 139 3.54 -1.54 4.49
CA VAL A 139 4.60 -0.58 4.18
C VAL A 139 5.07 0.07 5.48
N ALA A 140 6.38 0.13 5.69
CA ALA A 140 7.02 0.69 6.88
C ALA A 140 8.14 1.68 6.51
N PRO A 141 8.42 2.71 7.32
CA PRO A 141 9.61 3.54 7.14
C PRO A 141 10.89 2.78 7.51
N ALA A 142 12.04 3.24 7.02
CA ALA A 142 13.33 2.62 7.29
C ALA A 142 13.87 2.90 8.69
N GLY A 143 13.64 4.13 9.20
CA GLY A 143 14.35 4.69 10.35
C GLY A 143 13.84 4.27 11.72
N LEU A 144 14.38 4.95 12.73
CA LEU A 144 14.06 4.71 14.13
C LEU A 144 12.55 4.86 14.42
N GLY A 145 12.02 3.97 15.26
CA GLY A 145 10.59 3.91 15.63
C GLY A 145 9.77 2.94 14.77
N THR A 146 10.28 2.50 13.62
CA THR A 146 9.54 1.62 12.70
C THR A 146 9.19 0.27 13.32
N LEU A 147 10.07 -0.30 14.14
CA LEU A 147 9.87 -1.64 14.74
C LEU A 147 8.60 -1.70 15.61
N ASN A 148 8.42 -0.70 16.49
CA ASN A 148 7.22 -0.64 17.32
C ASN A 148 5.94 -0.49 16.50
N ALA A 149 5.92 0.43 15.52
CA ALA A 149 4.76 0.67 14.68
C ALA A 149 4.42 -0.57 13.82
N THR A 150 5.46 -1.26 13.32
CA THR A 150 5.30 -2.49 12.54
C THR A 150 4.78 -3.64 13.41
N ALA A 151 5.33 -3.83 14.60
CA ALA A 151 4.87 -4.85 15.56
C ALA A 151 3.38 -4.65 15.93
N LEU A 152 2.98 -3.42 16.25
CA LEU A 152 1.58 -3.07 16.54
C LEU A 152 0.65 -3.33 15.35
N THR A 153 1.09 -3.00 14.13
CA THR A 153 0.32 -3.27 12.91
C THR A 153 0.17 -4.76 12.66
N ALA A 154 1.26 -5.53 12.81
CA ALA A 154 1.24 -6.99 12.67
C ALA A 154 0.38 -7.67 13.74
N GLU A 155 0.42 -7.19 14.98
CA GLU A 155 -0.46 -7.66 16.05
C GLU A 155 -1.93 -7.39 15.72
N ALA A 156 -2.24 -6.19 15.21
CA ALA A 156 -3.59 -5.85 14.77
C ALA A 156 -4.09 -6.74 13.62
N LEU A 157 -3.22 -7.16 12.70
CA LEU A 157 -3.55 -8.13 11.66
C LEU A 157 -3.83 -9.52 12.27
N ARG A 158 -2.91 -10.04 13.08
CA ARG A 158 -3.06 -11.35 13.73
C ARG A 158 -4.31 -11.46 14.58
N SER A 159 -4.62 -10.43 15.37
CA SER A 159 -5.81 -10.41 16.23
C SER A 159 -7.13 -10.44 15.46
N ARG A 160 -7.10 -10.09 14.17
CA ARG A 160 -8.25 -10.11 13.25
C ARG A 160 -8.25 -11.32 12.30
N GLY A 161 -7.29 -12.24 12.45
CA GLY A 161 -7.15 -13.40 11.58
C GLY A 161 -6.74 -13.04 10.15
N LEU A 162 -6.06 -11.89 9.96
CA LEU A 162 -5.59 -11.45 8.65
C LEU A 162 -4.15 -11.90 8.42
N ASP A 163 -3.89 -12.36 7.20
CA ASP A 163 -2.55 -12.74 6.76
C ASP A 163 -1.68 -11.50 6.49
N CYS A 164 -0.53 -11.42 7.16
CA CYS A 164 0.51 -10.46 6.84
C CYS A 164 1.40 -11.04 5.74
N ARG A 165 1.21 -10.61 4.50
CA ARG A 165 2.01 -11.08 3.34
C ARG A 165 3.50 -10.83 3.53
N GLY A 166 3.85 -9.74 4.20
CA GLY A 166 5.20 -9.28 4.47
C GLY A 166 5.27 -7.77 4.66
N VAL A 167 6.48 -7.28 4.84
CA VAL A 167 6.79 -5.86 5.00
C VAL A 167 7.60 -5.37 3.81
N VAL A 168 7.38 -4.13 3.39
CA VAL A 168 8.24 -3.42 2.43
C VAL A 168 8.64 -2.09 3.04
N ILE A 169 9.93 -1.76 2.99
CA ILE A 169 10.41 -0.42 3.33
C ILE A 169 10.04 0.52 2.18
N GLY A 170 9.16 1.49 2.46
CA GLY A 170 8.59 2.37 1.42
C GLY A 170 9.52 3.49 0.96
N SER A 171 10.56 3.81 1.74
CA SER A 171 11.57 4.82 1.37
C SER A 171 12.88 4.51 2.09
N MET A 172 13.82 3.88 1.40
CA MET A 172 15.15 3.59 1.92
C MET A 172 16.11 4.70 1.49
N PRO A 173 16.77 5.42 2.40
CA PRO A 173 17.77 6.42 2.06
C PRO A 173 18.94 5.84 1.27
N ALA A 174 19.53 6.63 0.37
CA ALA A 174 20.74 6.24 -0.37
C ALA A 174 21.93 5.96 0.57
N GLU A 175 22.00 6.73 1.65
CA GLU A 175 22.96 6.54 2.75
C GLU A 175 22.18 6.21 4.03
N PRO A 176 21.85 4.93 4.28
CA PRO A 176 21.09 4.53 5.45
C PRO A 176 21.87 4.78 6.73
N ASP A 177 21.23 5.38 7.73
CA ASP A 177 21.78 5.50 9.08
C ASP A 177 21.86 4.12 9.78
N LEU A 178 22.40 4.10 11.00
CA LEU A 178 22.55 2.86 11.75
C LEU A 178 21.21 2.14 11.96
N ALA A 179 20.16 2.88 12.34
CA ALA A 179 18.83 2.32 12.57
C ALA A 179 18.26 1.69 11.29
N SER A 180 18.32 2.41 10.16
CA SER A 180 17.82 1.90 8.87
C SER A 180 18.55 0.65 8.40
N ARG A 181 19.87 0.53 8.69
CA ARG A 181 20.63 -0.69 8.38
C ARG A 181 20.23 -1.87 9.24
N CYS A 182 20.11 -1.68 10.57
CA CYS A 182 19.70 -2.74 11.49
C CYS A 182 18.26 -3.19 11.23
N ASN A 183 17.37 -2.26 10.89
CA ASN A 183 15.96 -2.55 10.64
C ASN A 183 15.71 -3.49 9.44
N ILE A 184 16.68 -3.69 8.54
CA ILE A 184 16.58 -4.71 7.48
C ILE A 184 16.45 -6.11 8.10
N GLU A 185 17.17 -6.37 9.19
CA GLU A 185 17.14 -7.66 9.90
C GLU A 185 16.03 -7.70 10.97
N ASP A 186 15.74 -6.57 11.60
CA ASP A 186 14.82 -6.50 12.74
C ASP A 186 13.33 -6.42 12.33
N LEU A 187 13.00 -5.81 11.17
CA LEU A 187 11.62 -5.70 10.69
C LEU A 187 10.92 -7.05 10.50
N PRO A 188 11.55 -8.09 9.89
CA PRO A 188 10.93 -9.41 9.82
C PRO A 188 10.59 -9.99 11.18
N VAL A 189 11.45 -9.80 12.16
CA VAL A 189 11.24 -10.26 13.54
C VAL A 189 10.07 -9.51 14.19
N ALA A 190 10.05 -8.18 14.06
CA ALA A 190 9.00 -7.34 14.61
C ALA A 190 7.62 -7.63 13.99
N ALA A 191 7.58 -7.91 12.70
CA ALA A 191 6.34 -8.22 11.99
C ALA A 191 5.90 -9.68 12.17
N GLY A 192 6.83 -10.62 12.40
CA GLY A 192 6.58 -12.05 12.27
C GLY A 192 6.26 -12.44 10.82
N ALA A 193 6.81 -11.70 9.85
CA ALA A 193 6.57 -11.87 8.41
C ALA A 193 7.80 -11.39 7.61
N PRO A 194 8.03 -11.87 6.38
CA PRO A 194 9.24 -11.55 5.63
C PRO A 194 9.34 -10.07 5.24
N LEU A 195 10.57 -9.55 5.15
CA LEU A 195 10.84 -8.29 4.46
C LEU A 195 10.90 -8.57 2.95
N LEU A 196 9.96 -8.01 2.22
CA LEU A 196 9.74 -8.29 0.79
C LEU A 196 10.25 -7.17 -0.14
N GLY A 197 11.03 -6.25 0.39
CA GLY A 197 11.64 -5.22 -0.44
C GLY A 197 11.99 -3.95 0.31
N ALA A 198 12.74 -3.10 -0.40
CA ALA A 198 13.09 -1.75 0.02
C ALA A 198 13.13 -0.82 -1.20
N VAL A 199 12.20 0.10 -1.26
CA VAL A 199 12.11 1.07 -2.36
C VAL A 199 13.04 2.25 -2.05
N PRO A 200 13.90 2.68 -2.97
CA PRO A 200 14.80 3.81 -2.75
C PRO A 200 14.04 5.12 -2.48
N ALA A 201 14.56 5.93 -1.59
CA ALA A 201 14.08 7.30 -1.39
C ALA A 201 14.14 8.08 -2.71
N GLY A 202 13.10 8.86 -2.99
CA GLY A 202 12.99 9.63 -4.24
C GLY A 202 12.49 8.85 -5.46
N ALA A 203 12.26 7.53 -5.34
CA ALA A 203 11.79 6.72 -6.47
C ALA A 203 10.46 7.24 -7.07
N GLY A 204 9.55 7.80 -6.28
CA GLY A 204 8.30 8.39 -6.76
C GLY A 204 8.47 9.59 -7.70
N ALA A 205 9.63 10.24 -7.67
CA ALA A 205 9.93 11.37 -8.58
C ALA A 205 10.50 10.92 -9.94
N LEU A 206 10.76 9.62 -10.12
CA LEU A 206 11.30 9.11 -11.38
C LEU A 206 10.29 9.21 -12.53
N PRO A 207 10.77 9.37 -13.78
CA PRO A 207 9.95 9.08 -14.95
C PRO A 207 9.43 7.65 -14.92
N GLY A 208 8.19 7.40 -15.40
CA GLY A 208 7.56 6.10 -15.33
C GLY A 208 8.42 4.95 -15.92
N ALA A 209 9.08 5.18 -17.05
CA ALA A 209 9.96 4.17 -17.67
C ALA A 209 11.13 3.77 -16.76
N ASP A 210 11.77 4.76 -16.11
CA ASP A 210 12.90 4.52 -15.20
C ASP A 210 12.44 3.84 -13.91
N PHE A 211 11.27 4.25 -13.41
CA PHE A 211 10.63 3.60 -12.26
C PHE A 211 10.35 2.14 -12.55
N ALA A 212 9.65 1.84 -13.65
CA ALA A 212 9.29 0.48 -14.03
C ALA A 212 10.52 -0.41 -14.26
N ALA A 213 11.59 0.13 -14.85
CA ALA A 213 12.87 -0.59 -15.00
C ALA A 213 13.57 -0.86 -13.67
N GLY A 214 13.32 -0.04 -12.64
CA GLY A 214 13.86 -0.20 -11.29
C GLY A 214 13.08 -1.15 -10.40
N ALA A 215 11.76 -1.19 -10.55
CA ALA A 215 10.81 -1.80 -9.61
C ALA A 215 11.13 -3.26 -9.24
N ALA A 216 11.48 -4.08 -10.23
CA ALA A 216 11.84 -5.48 -9.99
C ALA A 216 13.08 -5.66 -9.09
N ARG A 217 13.99 -4.69 -9.05
CA ARG A 217 15.19 -4.74 -8.19
C ARG A 217 14.91 -4.33 -6.75
N TRP A 218 13.77 -3.71 -6.47
CA TRP A 218 13.39 -3.22 -5.14
C TRP A 218 12.49 -4.19 -4.39
N LEU A 219 11.90 -5.16 -5.08
CA LEU A 219 10.93 -6.11 -4.54
C LEU A 219 11.46 -7.55 -4.63
N ALA A 220 11.10 -8.36 -3.64
CA ALA A 220 11.42 -9.78 -3.58
C ALA A 220 10.64 -10.60 -4.63
N PRO A 221 11.06 -11.85 -4.93
CA PRO A 221 10.38 -12.72 -5.90
C PRO A 221 8.91 -12.93 -5.62
N GLU A 222 8.49 -12.94 -4.37
CA GLU A 222 7.09 -13.07 -3.93
C GLU A 222 6.19 -11.92 -4.39
N LEU A 223 6.80 -10.78 -4.77
CA LEU A 223 6.15 -9.61 -5.35
C LEU A 223 6.56 -9.36 -6.82
N GLY A 224 7.10 -10.37 -7.49
CA GLY A 224 7.50 -10.30 -8.90
C GLY A 224 8.87 -9.70 -9.16
N GLY A 225 9.70 -9.50 -8.14
CA GLY A 225 11.01 -8.88 -8.26
C GLY A 225 12.19 -9.84 -8.11
N SER A 226 13.35 -9.27 -7.78
CA SER A 226 14.62 -10.00 -7.59
C SER A 226 15.43 -9.52 -6.38
N TRP A 227 14.85 -8.65 -5.57
CA TRP A 227 15.50 -8.12 -4.37
C TRP A 227 15.71 -9.23 -3.33
N ALA A 228 16.85 -9.17 -2.66
CA ALA A 228 17.15 -10.01 -1.50
C ALA A 228 17.90 -9.18 -0.45
N PRO A 229 17.62 -9.38 0.86
CA PRO A 229 18.40 -8.73 1.93
C PRO A 229 19.89 -9.01 1.77
N GLY A 230 20.73 -7.97 1.89
CA GLY A 230 22.19 -8.11 1.83
C GLY A 230 22.82 -8.20 0.44
N ARG A 231 22.08 -8.19 -0.66
CA ARG A 231 22.63 -7.97 -2.00
C ARG A 231 22.68 -6.46 -2.29
N ARG A 232 23.88 -5.92 -2.46
CA ARG A 232 24.13 -4.57 -2.97
C ARG A 232 24.10 -4.58 -4.50
#